data_7c35c69049265b2714260e811120b957
#
_entry.id   7c35c69049265b2714260e811120b957
#
_cell.length_a   1.000
_cell.length_b   1.000
_cell.length_c   1.000
_cell.angle_alpha   90.00
_cell.angle_beta   90.00
_cell.angle_gamma   90.00
#
_symmetry.space_group_name_H-M   'P 1'
#
loop_
_entity.id
_entity.type
_entity.pdbx_description
1 polymer ?
#
loop_
_entity_poly.entity_id
_entity_poly.type
_entity_poly.pdbx_seq_one_letter_code
_entity_poly.pdbx_strand_id
1 'polypeptide(L)'
;MVEVLATALATPEFLYLTQRVSANKVKSASISELELASRLSVFLWSSIPDDELLKLAEQGKLRKPDVLAGQVKRMLADPRSRRFSQNFVEQWLGLDGLNSVTHIPAPMRDSIQEEPIAFFDEVLKQNRSIMDFIHSDYAVVNEQLAAHYGLAKIYGPHFRKVPITAQSNRGGILTVAAMLAMNSDGKDSNPLKRGVWMLKRILHDPPPPPPPNVPEVDLTNPEILKMTLKERIVDHRNKAACISCHAKIDPWGIAFENYDALGIFRTSIKNKPVDATSELFNHQTLAGIDGVKRYLLAERQDQFARAMVHKLTAYALGRPLSFGDRADIYSLTAQLRQHDDKLGDLISLIISSNLFNSN
;
A
#
# COMPACT_ATOMS: atom_id res chain seq x y z
N MET A 1 19.34 9.01 38.61
CA MET A 1 18.76 9.74 37.47
C MET A 1 18.47 8.81 36.28
N VAL A 2 19.39 7.91 35.89
CA VAL A 2 19.18 6.95 34.78
C VAL A 2 17.99 6.02 35.03
N GLU A 3 17.84 5.46 36.23
CA GLU A 3 16.73 4.55 36.56
C GLU A 3 15.35 5.23 36.51
N VAL A 4 15.26 6.49 36.95
CA VAL A 4 14.02 7.27 36.91
C VAL A 4 13.60 7.54 35.44
N LEU A 5 14.57 7.90 34.60
CA LEU A 5 14.33 8.08 33.15
C LEU A 5 13.94 6.75 32.50
N ALA A 6 14.65 5.66 32.82
CA ALA A 6 14.32 4.33 32.27
C ALA A 6 12.91 3.89 32.69
N THR A 7 12.51 4.15 33.96
CA THR A 7 11.15 3.84 34.42
C THR A 7 10.10 4.67 33.69
N ALA A 8 10.33 5.98 33.49
CA ALA A 8 9.42 6.84 32.76
C ALA A 8 9.29 6.40 31.29
N LEU A 9 10.40 6.06 30.62
CA LEU A 9 10.44 5.59 29.25
C LEU A 9 9.82 4.18 29.07
N ALA A 10 9.74 3.39 30.13
CA ALA A 10 9.14 2.05 30.10
C ALA A 10 7.63 2.05 30.45
N THR A 11 7.05 3.21 30.77
CA THR A 11 5.61 3.26 31.07
C THR A 11 4.76 3.07 29.85
N PRO A 12 3.59 2.39 29.95
CA PRO A 12 2.66 2.26 28.84
C PRO A 12 2.24 3.61 28.25
N GLU A 13 2.09 4.63 29.07
CA GLU A 13 1.71 5.99 28.67
C GLU A 13 2.77 6.67 27.80
N PHE A 14 4.03 6.28 27.94
CA PHE A 14 5.11 6.76 27.08
C PHE A 14 5.24 5.96 25.79
N LEU A 15 5.07 4.62 25.89
CA LEU A 15 5.31 3.71 24.76
C LEU A 15 4.12 3.61 23.80
N TYR A 16 2.90 3.85 24.31
CA TYR A 16 1.67 3.66 23.54
C TYR A 16 0.77 4.89 23.61
N LEU A 17 0.00 5.10 22.57
CA LEU A 17 -1.17 5.98 22.62
C LEU A 17 -2.22 5.29 23.51
N THR A 18 -2.13 5.51 24.83
CA THR A 18 -3.09 4.92 25.76
C THR A 18 -4.41 5.68 25.68
N GLN A 19 -5.47 4.97 25.35
CA GLN A 19 -6.82 5.50 25.47
C GLN A 19 -7.23 5.41 26.94
N ARG A 20 -7.60 6.54 27.56
CA ARG A 20 -8.21 6.52 28.89
C ARG A 20 -9.60 5.92 28.78
N VAL A 21 -9.70 4.63 29.05
CA VAL A 21 -11.01 3.97 29.15
C VAL A 21 -11.67 4.53 30.41
N SER A 22 -12.71 5.35 30.24
CA SER A 22 -13.55 5.75 31.36
C SER A 22 -14.18 4.49 31.99
N ALA A 23 -14.05 4.35 33.31
CA ALA A 23 -14.54 3.20 34.04
C ALA A 23 -16.08 3.01 33.96
N ASN A 24 -16.81 4.01 33.51
CA ASN A 24 -18.23 3.94 33.18
C ASN A 24 -18.39 3.60 31.69
N LYS A 25 -18.79 2.37 31.40
CA LYS A 25 -19.20 1.86 30.09
C LYS A 25 -20.43 2.60 29.53
N VAL A 26 -20.28 3.88 29.19
CA VAL A 26 -21.25 4.59 28.36
C VAL A 26 -20.71 4.57 26.95
N LYS A 27 -21.50 4.08 26.01
CA LYS A 27 -21.24 4.01 24.57
C LYS A 27 -20.45 5.22 24.09
N SER A 28 -19.31 4.96 23.40
CA SER A 28 -18.58 5.90 22.56
C SER A 28 -18.54 7.34 23.12
N ALA A 29 -17.77 7.56 24.18
CA ALA A 29 -17.50 8.93 24.64
C ALA A 29 -16.58 9.60 23.61
N SER A 30 -16.93 10.82 23.21
CA SER A 30 -16.07 11.67 22.38
C SER A 30 -14.73 11.89 23.11
N ILE A 31 -13.63 11.75 22.39
CA ILE A 31 -12.29 12.03 22.93
C ILE A 31 -12.16 13.51 23.32
N SER A 32 -11.24 13.82 24.22
CA SER A 32 -10.94 15.22 24.59
C SER A 32 -10.28 15.96 23.40
N GLU A 33 -10.30 17.29 23.45
CA GLU A 33 -9.61 18.14 22.46
C GLU A 33 -8.08 17.86 22.41
N LEU A 34 -7.47 17.61 23.57
CA LEU A 34 -6.04 17.26 23.66
C LEU A 34 -5.75 15.88 23.06
N GLU A 35 -6.63 14.91 23.26
CA GLU A 35 -6.52 13.60 22.60
C GLU A 35 -6.69 13.74 21.09
N LEU A 36 -7.60 14.60 20.62
CA LEU A 36 -7.76 14.90 19.20
C LEU A 36 -6.48 15.51 18.62
N ALA A 37 -5.88 16.49 19.30
CA ALA A 37 -4.60 17.08 18.88
C ALA A 37 -3.50 16.03 18.78
N SER A 38 -3.40 15.12 19.76
CA SER A 38 -2.44 14.03 19.78
C SER A 38 -2.68 13.04 18.63
N ARG A 39 -3.93 12.61 18.41
CA ARG A 39 -4.28 11.69 17.30
C ARG A 39 -3.94 12.30 15.95
N LEU A 40 -4.27 13.58 15.72
CA LEU A 40 -3.92 14.29 14.49
C LEU A 40 -2.41 14.31 14.26
N SER A 41 -1.64 14.65 15.28
CA SER A 41 -0.18 14.76 15.18
C SER A 41 0.50 13.43 14.95
N VAL A 42 0.06 12.37 15.63
CA VAL A 42 0.57 11.03 15.41
C VAL A 42 0.19 10.54 14.02
N PHE A 43 -1.05 10.74 13.59
CA PHE A 43 -1.51 10.32 12.26
C PHE A 43 -0.75 11.02 11.15
N LEU A 44 -0.71 12.37 11.14
CA LEU A 44 -0.23 13.15 10.00
C LEU A 44 1.25 13.51 10.07
N TRP A 45 1.87 13.45 11.25
CA TRP A 45 3.28 13.84 11.44
C TRP A 45 4.15 12.79 12.11
N SER A 46 3.55 11.71 12.65
CA SER A 46 4.25 10.74 13.50
C SER A 46 5.06 11.45 14.60
N SER A 47 4.43 12.41 15.26
CA SER A 47 5.05 13.31 16.24
C SER A 47 4.02 13.78 17.28
N ILE A 48 4.51 14.54 18.27
CA ILE A 48 3.68 15.25 19.25
C ILE A 48 3.00 16.47 18.61
N PRO A 49 1.87 16.97 19.17
CA PRO A 49 1.23 18.21 18.75
C PRO A 49 2.17 19.41 18.86
N ASP A 50 2.03 20.36 17.94
CA ASP A 50 2.68 21.66 18.06
C ASP A 50 1.87 22.63 18.91
N ASP A 51 2.48 23.77 19.25
CA ASP A 51 1.87 24.78 20.11
C ASP A 51 0.53 25.30 19.57
N GLU A 52 0.38 25.37 18.23
CA GLU A 52 -0.87 25.83 17.61
C GLU A 52 -2.01 24.82 17.86
N LEU A 53 -1.75 23.52 17.69
CA LEU A 53 -2.74 22.47 17.97
C LEU A 53 -3.09 22.44 19.45
N LEU A 54 -2.08 22.52 20.34
CA LEU A 54 -2.29 22.53 21.78
C LEU A 54 -3.13 23.73 22.21
N LYS A 55 -2.81 24.93 21.73
CA LYS A 55 -3.56 26.14 22.02
C LYS A 55 -5.02 26.06 21.58
N LEU A 56 -5.28 25.51 20.37
CA LEU A 56 -6.65 25.32 19.90
C LEU A 56 -7.41 24.29 20.73
N ALA A 57 -6.75 23.23 21.14
CA ALA A 57 -7.33 22.19 22.03
C ALA A 57 -7.65 22.75 23.42
N GLU A 58 -6.74 23.50 24.04
CA GLU A 58 -6.95 24.15 25.34
C GLU A 58 -8.12 25.15 25.32
N GLN A 59 -8.32 25.81 24.18
CA GLN A 59 -9.44 26.75 23.97
C GLN A 59 -10.77 26.04 23.62
N GLY A 60 -10.80 24.72 23.48
CA GLY A 60 -12.00 23.97 23.08
C GLY A 60 -12.46 24.32 21.65
N LYS A 61 -11.52 24.67 20.76
CA LYS A 61 -11.83 25.15 19.40
C LYS A 61 -11.43 24.16 18.30
N LEU A 62 -10.55 23.18 18.58
CA LEU A 62 -9.97 22.30 17.58
C LEU A 62 -11.04 21.46 16.85
N ARG A 63 -12.09 21.06 17.56
CA ARG A 63 -13.19 20.24 17.01
C ARG A 63 -14.17 21.02 16.13
N LYS A 64 -14.10 22.35 16.10
CA LYS A 64 -14.95 23.14 15.18
C LYS A 64 -14.62 22.77 13.73
N PRO A 65 -15.62 22.45 12.88
CA PRO A 65 -15.37 21.90 11.54
C PRO A 65 -14.38 22.73 10.71
N ASP A 66 -14.56 24.03 10.66
CA ASP A 66 -13.69 24.92 9.87
C ASP A 66 -12.25 24.98 10.42
N VAL A 67 -12.11 24.96 11.76
CA VAL A 67 -10.80 24.95 12.42
C VAL A 67 -10.11 23.63 12.16
N LEU A 68 -10.81 22.51 12.34
CA LEU A 68 -10.26 21.17 12.11
C LEU A 68 -9.81 21.02 10.66
N ALA A 69 -10.64 21.39 9.68
CA ALA A 69 -10.30 21.36 8.27
C ALA A 69 -9.07 22.23 7.95
N GLY A 70 -9.00 23.43 8.53
CA GLY A 70 -7.85 24.34 8.42
C GLY A 70 -6.57 23.72 8.96
N GLN A 71 -6.63 23.04 10.13
CA GLN A 71 -5.49 22.36 10.72
C GLN A 71 -5.05 21.15 9.89
N VAL A 72 -5.97 20.34 9.40
CA VAL A 72 -5.65 19.21 8.51
C VAL A 72 -4.92 19.70 7.25
N LYS A 73 -5.44 20.75 6.61
CA LYS A 73 -4.79 21.36 5.44
C LYS A 73 -3.37 21.87 5.77
N ARG A 74 -3.21 22.59 6.88
CA ARG A 74 -1.91 23.08 7.36
C ARG A 74 -0.95 21.91 7.59
N MET A 75 -1.40 20.89 8.29
CA MET A 75 -0.59 19.72 8.65
C MET A 75 -0.13 18.92 7.44
N LEU A 76 -0.99 18.75 6.44
CA LEU A 76 -0.64 18.09 5.19
C LEU A 76 0.33 18.90 4.32
N ALA A 77 0.30 20.23 4.42
CA ALA A 77 1.25 21.11 3.73
C ALA A 77 2.62 21.21 4.44
N ASP A 78 2.71 20.82 5.71
CA ASP A 78 3.93 20.87 6.52
C ASP A 78 4.91 19.77 6.08
N PRO A 79 6.24 20.03 6.00
CA PRO A 79 7.24 19.01 5.65
C PRO A 79 7.19 17.74 6.53
N ARG A 80 6.73 17.85 7.77
CA ARG A 80 6.55 16.70 8.68
C ARG A 80 5.57 15.66 8.15
N SER A 81 4.62 16.04 7.28
CA SER A 81 3.67 15.12 6.63
C SER A 81 4.33 14.04 5.77
N ARG A 82 5.60 14.27 5.38
CA ARG A 82 6.40 13.25 4.69
C ARG A 82 6.51 11.95 5.50
N ARG A 83 6.55 12.04 6.82
CA ARG A 83 6.59 10.85 7.71
C ARG A 83 5.30 10.02 7.61
N PHE A 84 4.16 10.69 7.46
CA PHE A 84 2.90 9.98 7.21
C PHE A 84 2.96 9.18 5.91
N SER A 85 3.36 9.83 4.80
CA SER A 85 3.50 9.14 3.50
C SER A 85 4.44 7.94 3.61
N GLN A 86 5.60 8.12 4.23
CA GLN A 86 6.58 7.05 4.41
C GLN A 86 6.01 5.90 5.24
N ASN A 87 5.58 6.17 6.47
CA ASN A 87 5.14 5.13 7.41
C ASN A 87 3.89 4.39 6.91
N PHE A 88 2.93 5.12 6.31
CA PHE A 88 1.74 4.49 5.77
C PHE A 88 2.06 3.60 4.57
N VAL A 89 2.85 4.09 3.62
CA VAL A 89 3.20 3.32 2.41
C VAL A 89 4.04 2.10 2.74
N GLU A 90 5.01 2.23 3.66
CA GLU A 90 5.80 1.09 4.15
C GLU A 90 4.90 -0.01 4.73
N GLN A 91 3.93 0.36 5.57
CA GLN A 91 2.99 -0.60 6.15
C GLN A 91 1.98 -1.14 5.12
N TRP A 92 1.40 -0.27 4.29
CA TRP A 92 0.42 -0.67 3.29
C TRP A 92 0.98 -1.68 2.30
N LEU A 93 2.13 -1.35 1.69
CA LEU A 93 2.74 -2.17 0.64
C LEU A 93 3.62 -3.30 1.21
N GLY A 94 4.05 -3.18 2.48
CA GLY A 94 4.95 -4.14 3.16
C GLY A 94 6.39 -3.98 2.67
N LEU A 95 6.88 -2.73 2.57
CA LEU A 95 8.22 -2.43 2.05
C LEU A 95 9.36 -2.94 2.94
N ASP A 96 9.07 -3.33 4.18
CA ASP A 96 9.98 -4.09 5.05
C ASP A 96 10.49 -5.37 4.37
N GLY A 97 9.70 -5.95 3.48
CA GLY A 97 10.11 -7.08 2.63
C GLY A 97 11.34 -6.80 1.77
N LEU A 98 11.63 -5.53 1.43
CA LEU A 98 12.84 -5.15 0.69
C LEU A 98 14.13 -5.42 1.46
N ASN A 99 14.09 -5.43 2.80
CA ASN A 99 15.26 -5.68 3.64
C ASN A 99 15.87 -7.07 3.40
N SER A 100 15.05 -8.04 3.04
CA SER A 100 15.48 -9.42 2.74
C SER A 100 15.91 -9.63 1.27
N VAL A 101 15.71 -8.63 0.41
CA VAL A 101 16.02 -8.72 -1.02
C VAL A 101 17.50 -8.43 -1.25
N THR A 102 18.26 -9.45 -1.68
CA THR A 102 19.72 -9.34 -1.88
C THR A 102 20.13 -9.02 -3.31
N HIS A 103 19.26 -9.24 -4.28
CA HIS A 103 19.54 -9.05 -5.71
C HIS A 103 19.37 -7.62 -6.23
N ILE A 104 18.84 -6.71 -5.41
CA ILE A 104 18.79 -5.29 -5.75
C ILE A 104 20.22 -4.71 -5.67
N PRO A 105 20.75 -4.09 -6.74
CA PRO A 105 22.03 -3.39 -6.68
C PRO A 105 22.05 -2.32 -5.59
N ALA A 106 23.09 -2.30 -4.76
CA ALA A 106 23.19 -1.38 -3.63
C ALA A 106 22.91 0.10 -3.99
N PRO A 107 23.43 0.65 -5.10
CA PRO A 107 23.14 2.04 -5.47
C PRO A 107 21.68 2.33 -5.76
N MET A 108 20.89 1.33 -6.15
CA MET A 108 19.47 1.50 -6.52
C MET A 108 18.50 1.29 -5.33
N ARG A 109 18.97 0.72 -4.24
CA ARG A 109 18.11 0.30 -3.12
C ARG A 109 17.27 1.45 -2.57
N ASP A 110 17.91 2.58 -2.27
CA ASP A 110 17.21 3.75 -1.72
C ASP A 110 16.20 4.32 -2.72
N SER A 111 16.55 4.36 -4.00
CA SER A 111 15.64 4.83 -5.05
C SER A 111 14.43 3.92 -5.23
N ILE A 112 14.64 2.60 -5.19
CA ILE A 112 13.56 1.61 -5.29
C ILE A 112 12.62 1.70 -4.07
N GLN A 113 13.16 1.86 -2.86
CA GLN A 113 12.35 2.00 -1.65
C GLN A 113 11.57 3.32 -1.64
N GLU A 114 12.17 4.40 -2.10
CA GLU A 114 11.60 5.74 -2.12
C GLU A 114 10.49 5.91 -3.17
N GLU A 115 10.55 5.19 -4.30
CA GLU A 115 9.62 5.35 -5.43
C GLU A 115 8.14 5.30 -5.04
N PRO A 116 7.64 4.24 -4.37
CA PRO A 116 6.22 4.17 -4.01
C PRO A 116 5.81 5.24 -3.00
N ILE A 117 6.73 5.69 -2.15
CA ILE A 117 6.50 6.74 -1.17
C ILE A 117 6.39 8.10 -1.86
N ALA A 118 7.28 8.37 -2.82
CA ALA A 118 7.24 9.59 -3.61
C ALA A 118 5.98 9.63 -4.52
N PHE A 119 5.56 8.48 -5.04
CA PHE A 119 4.33 8.37 -5.81
C PHE A 119 3.10 8.68 -4.95
N PHE A 120 3.01 8.12 -3.74
CA PHE A 120 1.94 8.42 -2.80
C PHE A 120 1.92 9.92 -2.43
N ASP A 121 3.07 10.51 -2.18
CA ASP A 121 3.22 11.93 -1.88
C ASP A 121 2.69 12.83 -3.03
N GLU A 122 2.96 12.46 -4.28
CA GLU A 122 2.45 13.18 -5.45
C GLU A 122 0.91 13.12 -5.53
N VAL A 123 0.34 11.92 -5.32
CA VAL A 123 -1.13 11.75 -5.28
C VAL A 123 -1.75 12.57 -4.15
N LEU A 124 -1.12 12.57 -2.97
CA LEU A 124 -1.60 13.31 -1.80
C LEU A 124 -1.52 14.84 -2.00
N LYS A 125 -0.35 15.34 -2.40
CA LYS A 125 -0.10 16.79 -2.58
C LYS A 125 -1.00 17.42 -3.64
N GLN A 126 -1.33 16.67 -4.67
CA GLN A 126 -2.21 17.11 -5.75
C GLN A 126 -3.68 16.76 -5.52
N ASN A 127 -3.99 16.16 -4.36
CA ASN A 127 -5.32 15.63 -4.03
C ASN A 127 -5.93 14.83 -5.19
N ARG A 128 -5.15 13.92 -5.78
CA ARG A 128 -5.58 13.09 -6.91
C ARG A 128 -6.38 11.89 -6.41
N SER A 129 -7.05 11.24 -7.36
CA SER A 129 -7.78 10.00 -7.09
C SER A 129 -6.84 8.88 -6.65
N ILE A 130 -7.27 8.07 -5.67
CA ILE A 130 -6.58 6.84 -5.30
C ILE A 130 -6.52 5.82 -6.47
N MET A 131 -7.34 5.99 -7.50
CA MET A 131 -7.27 5.15 -8.70
C MET A 131 -5.97 5.34 -9.47
N ASP A 132 -5.26 6.46 -9.29
CA ASP A 132 -3.91 6.66 -9.81
C ASP A 132 -2.91 5.61 -9.28
N PHE A 133 -3.16 5.02 -8.11
CA PHE A 133 -2.36 3.89 -7.62
C PHE A 133 -2.51 2.62 -8.47
N ILE A 134 -3.65 2.44 -9.14
CA ILE A 134 -3.86 1.33 -10.07
C ILE A 134 -3.25 1.67 -11.42
N HIS A 135 -3.58 2.85 -11.96
CA HIS A 135 -3.09 3.31 -13.25
C HIS A 135 -2.97 4.83 -13.28
N SER A 136 -1.83 5.30 -13.77
CA SER A 136 -1.55 6.71 -14.03
C SER A 136 -0.85 6.89 -15.38
N ASP A 137 -0.96 8.09 -15.96
CA ASP A 137 -0.24 8.53 -17.15
C ASP A 137 1.11 9.17 -16.81
N TYR A 138 1.59 8.94 -15.59
CA TYR A 138 2.87 9.43 -15.09
C TYR A 138 3.56 8.40 -14.19
N ALA A 139 4.87 8.55 -14.05
CA ALA A 139 5.70 7.93 -13.04
C ALA A 139 6.31 9.01 -12.13
N VAL A 140 6.74 8.65 -10.93
CA VAL A 140 7.47 9.54 -10.03
C VAL A 140 8.84 8.93 -9.78
N VAL A 141 9.85 9.45 -10.46
CA VAL A 141 11.18 8.84 -10.54
C VAL A 141 12.30 9.87 -10.39
N ASN A 142 13.47 9.40 -9.96
CA ASN A 142 14.75 10.10 -10.08
C ASN A 142 15.53 9.59 -11.30
N GLU A 143 16.75 10.08 -11.50
CA GLU A 143 17.61 9.68 -12.63
C GLU A 143 17.87 8.17 -12.66
N GLN A 144 18.15 7.56 -11.50
CA GLN A 144 18.48 6.13 -11.42
C GLN A 144 17.31 5.24 -11.87
N LEU A 145 16.12 5.52 -11.39
CA LEU A 145 14.92 4.78 -11.77
C LEU A 145 14.48 5.09 -13.20
N ALA A 146 14.64 6.34 -13.64
CA ALA A 146 14.37 6.71 -15.02
C ALA A 146 15.26 5.91 -15.98
N ALA A 147 16.56 5.82 -15.71
CA ALA A 147 17.48 4.99 -16.47
C ALA A 147 17.10 3.51 -16.42
N HIS A 148 16.75 2.99 -15.24
CA HIS A 148 16.29 1.61 -15.05
C HIS A 148 15.03 1.27 -15.86
N TYR A 149 14.13 2.24 -16.02
CA TYR A 149 12.89 2.10 -16.76
C TYR A 149 13.00 2.46 -18.25
N GLY A 150 14.17 2.90 -18.70
CA GLY A 150 14.36 3.37 -20.07
C GLY A 150 13.70 4.71 -20.37
N LEU A 151 13.45 5.54 -19.36
CA LEU A 151 12.90 6.88 -19.50
C LEU A 151 14.04 7.88 -19.74
N ALA A 152 14.00 8.58 -20.87
CA ALA A 152 15.08 9.47 -21.28
C ALA A 152 14.96 10.87 -20.63
N LYS A 153 16.09 11.60 -20.55
CA LYS A 153 16.20 13.02 -20.18
C LYS A 153 15.76 13.37 -18.76
N ILE A 154 15.88 12.44 -17.82
CA ILE A 154 15.66 12.69 -16.41
C ILE A 154 17.02 12.67 -15.71
N TYR A 155 17.39 13.76 -15.01
CA TYR A 155 18.70 13.94 -14.39
C TYR A 155 18.57 14.33 -12.93
N GLY A 156 19.51 13.86 -12.11
CA GLY A 156 19.67 14.19 -10.69
C GLY A 156 18.85 13.31 -9.72
N PRO A 157 19.15 13.43 -8.43
CA PRO A 157 18.65 12.50 -7.40
C PRO A 157 17.20 12.75 -6.98
N HIS A 158 16.62 13.90 -7.31
CA HIS A 158 15.29 14.28 -6.83
C HIS A 158 14.19 13.57 -7.59
N PHE A 159 13.26 12.98 -6.86
CA PHE A 159 12.02 12.41 -7.39
C PHE A 159 11.12 13.50 -7.97
N ARG A 160 10.57 13.23 -9.14
CA ARG A 160 9.67 14.14 -9.85
C ARG A 160 8.67 13.38 -10.69
N LYS A 161 7.51 13.97 -10.87
CA LYS A 161 6.49 13.50 -11.79
C LYS A 161 6.98 13.62 -13.23
N VAL A 162 6.90 12.51 -13.96
CA VAL A 162 7.31 12.40 -15.36
C VAL A 162 6.15 11.80 -16.14
N PRO A 163 5.66 12.46 -17.20
CA PRO A 163 4.64 11.88 -18.06
C PRO A 163 5.19 10.63 -18.75
N ILE A 164 4.35 9.61 -18.83
CA ILE A 164 4.68 8.36 -19.51
C ILE A 164 3.62 8.03 -20.57
N THR A 165 4.00 7.19 -21.50
CA THR A 165 3.11 6.68 -22.54
C THR A 165 2.82 5.20 -22.31
N ALA A 166 1.85 4.66 -23.03
CA ALA A 166 1.52 3.23 -22.96
C ALA A 166 2.73 2.34 -23.28
N GLN A 167 3.65 2.80 -24.15
CA GLN A 167 4.87 2.07 -24.53
C GLN A 167 5.86 1.89 -23.36
N SER A 168 5.76 2.71 -22.30
CA SER A 168 6.58 2.53 -21.09
C SER A 168 6.21 1.28 -20.31
N ASN A 169 5.01 0.73 -20.52
CA ASN A 169 4.45 -0.39 -19.75
C ASN A 169 4.42 -0.12 -18.23
N ARG A 170 4.20 1.14 -17.84
CA ARG A 170 4.26 1.61 -16.46
C ARG A 170 2.99 2.37 -16.07
N GLY A 171 3.01 2.94 -14.88
CA GLY A 171 1.93 3.77 -14.32
C GLY A 171 1.23 3.08 -13.16
N GLY A 172 1.06 3.82 -12.07
CA GLY A 172 0.56 3.32 -10.81
C GLY A 172 1.58 2.46 -10.04
N ILE A 173 1.22 2.07 -8.82
CA ILE A 173 2.11 1.33 -7.92
C ILE A 173 2.28 -0.16 -8.27
N LEU A 174 1.43 -0.69 -9.14
CA LEU A 174 1.50 -2.11 -9.55
C LEU A 174 2.78 -2.41 -10.34
N THR A 175 3.39 -1.40 -10.93
CA THR A 175 4.56 -1.55 -11.79
C THR A 175 5.83 -0.91 -11.23
N VAL A 176 5.82 -0.47 -9.95
CA VAL A 176 7.03 0.06 -9.31
C VAL A 176 8.03 -1.05 -9.01
N ALA A 177 9.33 -0.75 -9.14
CA ALA A 177 10.38 -1.73 -8.94
C ALA A 177 10.38 -2.34 -7.53
N ALA A 178 10.05 -1.58 -6.51
CA ALA A 178 9.94 -2.06 -5.13
C ALA A 178 9.04 -3.29 -5.00
N MET A 179 7.81 -3.17 -5.51
CA MET A 179 6.82 -4.25 -5.46
C MET A 179 7.29 -5.48 -6.25
N LEU A 180 7.83 -5.27 -7.44
CA LEU A 180 8.23 -6.36 -8.34
C LEU A 180 9.46 -7.09 -7.82
N ALA A 181 10.43 -6.37 -7.22
CA ALA A 181 11.65 -6.95 -6.68
C ALA A 181 11.41 -7.72 -5.37
N MET A 182 10.65 -7.17 -4.42
CA MET A 182 10.40 -7.87 -3.15
C MET A 182 9.54 -9.13 -3.33
N ASN A 183 8.79 -9.23 -4.44
CA ASN A 183 7.98 -10.38 -4.80
C ASN A 183 8.62 -11.20 -5.93
N SER A 184 9.94 -11.37 -5.87
CA SER A 184 10.73 -12.24 -6.73
C SER A 184 11.60 -13.20 -5.91
N ASP A 185 12.30 -14.13 -6.56
CA ASP A 185 13.26 -15.01 -5.89
C ASP A 185 14.73 -14.63 -6.16
N GLY A 186 14.93 -13.51 -6.84
CA GLY A 186 16.24 -12.96 -7.17
C GLY A 186 16.84 -13.40 -8.49
N LYS A 187 16.46 -14.56 -8.99
CA LYS A 187 16.84 -15.05 -10.32
C LYS A 187 15.74 -14.76 -11.34
N ASP A 188 14.49 -14.84 -10.90
CA ASP A 188 13.32 -14.68 -11.75
C ASP A 188 12.18 -14.03 -10.96
N SER A 189 11.11 -13.63 -11.66
CA SER A 189 9.84 -13.25 -11.04
C SER A 189 9.28 -14.41 -10.21
N ASN A 190 8.38 -14.08 -9.29
CA ASN A 190 7.65 -15.09 -8.54
C ASN A 190 6.14 -14.80 -8.60
N PRO A 191 5.42 -15.42 -9.55
CA PRO A 191 4.00 -15.16 -9.74
C PRO A 191 3.17 -15.44 -8.48
N LEU A 192 3.49 -16.46 -7.72
CA LEU A 192 2.77 -16.77 -6.48
C LEU A 192 2.88 -15.63 -5.46
N LYS A 193 4.10 -15.15 -5.19
CA LYS A 193 4.33 -14.02 -4.28
C LYS A 193 3.63 -12.75 -4.78
N ARG A 194 3.71 -12.46 -6.09
CA ARG A 194 3.03 -11.30 -6.73
C ARG A 194 1.52 -11.39 -6.60
N GLY A 195 0.93 -12.58 -6.82
CA GLY A 195 -0.50 -12.82 -6.66
C GLY A 195 -0.97 -12.66 -5.20
N VAL A 196 -0.25 -13.24 -4.25
CA VAL A 196 -0.53 -13.07 -2.80
C VAL A 196 -0.42 -11.60 -2.40
N TRP A 197 0.62 -10.89 -2.85
CA TRP A 197 0.79 -9.47 -2.59
C TRP A 197 -0.39 -8.65 -3.13
N MET A 198 -0.81 -8.91 -4.36
CA MET A 198 -1.95 -8.25 -4.99
C MET A 198 -3.23 -8.41 -4.18
N LEU A 199 -3.56 -9.65 -3.80
CA LEU A 199 -4.74 -9.95 -2.98
C LEU A 199 -4.66 -9.31 -1.59
N LYS A 200 -3.52 -9.42 -0.92
CA LYS A 200 -3.33 -8.94 0.45
C LYS A 200 -3.24 -7.42 0.55
N ARG A 201 -2.47 -6.77 -0.35
CA ARG A 201 -2.12 -5.36 -0.23
C ARG A 201 -3.05 -4.43 -1.01
N ILE A 202 -3.49 -4.85 -2.18
CA ILE A 202 -4.33 -4.04 -3.07
C ILE A 202 -5.82 -4.35 -2.86
N LEU A 203 -6.20 -5.61 -2.93
CA LEU A 203 -7.62 -6.01 -2.87
C LEU A 203 -8.15 -6.24 -1.44
N HIS A 204 -7.27 -6.27 -0.44
CA HIS A 204 -7.62 -6.59 0.96
C HIS A 204 -8.43 -7.91 1.09
N ASP A 205 -8.07 -8.89 0.27
CA ASP A 205 -8.65 -10.23 0.22
C ASP A 205 -7.56 -11.31 0.31
N PRO A 206 -6.83 -11.39 1.44
CA PRO A 206 -5.72 -12.32 1.57
C PRO A 206 -6.18 -13.76 1.39
N PRO A 207 -5.40 -14.60 0.70
CA PRO A 207 -5.66 -16.03 0.68
C PRO A 207 -5.48 -16.62 2.09
N PRO A 208 -6.09 -17.77 2.40
CA PRO A 208 -5.84 -18.47 3.64
C PRO A 208 -4.35 -18.84 3.75
N PRO A 209 -3.82 -19.03 4.97
CA PRO A 209 -2.45 -19.50 5.14
C PRO A 209 -2.30 -20.87 4.47
N PRO A 210 -1.10 -21.16 3.90
CA PRO A 210 -0.85 -22.45 3.29
C PRO A 210 -1.02 -23.58 4.33
N PRO A 211 -1.51 -24.77 3.92
CA PRO A 211 -1.53 -25.94 4.80
C PRO A 211 -0.12 -26.27 5.32
N PRO A 212 0.00 -26.88 6.51
CA PRO A 212 1.27 -27.42 6.95
C PRO A 212 1.75 -28.49 5.95
N ASN A 213 3.06 -28.52 5.69
CA ASN A 213 3.72 -29.49 4.80
C ASN A 213 3.34 -29.36 3.30
N VAL A 214 3.21 -28.14 2.80
CA VAL A 214 3.10 -27.91 1.34
C VAL A 214 4.39 -28.44 0.67
N PRO A 215 4.31 -29.37 -0.30
CA PRO A 215 5.47 -29.81 -1.03
C PRO A 215 6.14 -28.66 -1.77
N GLU A 216 7.43 -28.47 -1.57
CA GLU A 216 8.18 -27.53 -2.39
C GLU A 216 8.27 -28.03 -3.84
N VAL A 217 8.36 -27.08 -4.78
CA VAL A 217 8.64 -27.42 -6.19
C VAL A 217 10.08 -27.92 -6.27
N ASP A 218 10.28 -29.13 -6.77
CA ASP A 218 11.62 -29.66 -6.99
C ASP A 218 12.31 -28.91 -8.14
N LEU A 219 13.08 -27.90 -7.80
CA LEU A 219 13.86 -27.11 -8.75
C LEU A 219 15.14 -27.83 -9.22
N THR A 220 15.42 -29.03 -8.76
CA THR A 220 16.57 -29.84 -9.22
C THR A 220 16.23 -30.65 -10.46
N ASN A 221 14.94 -30.88 -10.74
CA ASN A 221 14.48 -31.60 -11.92
C ASN A 221 14.77 -30.80 -13.21
N PRO A 222 15.59 -31.31 -14.16
CA PRO A 222 15.94 -30.62 -15.39
C PRO A 222 14.73 -30.28 -16.28
N GLU A 223 13.68 -31.08 -16.26
CA GLU A 223 12.46 -30.82 -17.05
C GLU A 223 11.69 -29.62 -16.48
N ILE A 224 11.58 -29.51 -15.15
CA ILE A 224 10.98 -28.35 -14.48
C ILE A 224 11.78 -27.06 -14.79
N LEU A 225 13.10 -27.17 -14.90
CA LEU A 225 13.94 -26.02 -15.25
C LEU A 225 13.75 -25.54 -16.70
N LYS A 226 13.28 -26.40 -17.61
CA LYS A 226 12.95 -26.02 -19.00
C LYS A 226 11.59 -25.32 -19.12
N MET A 227 10.71 -25.51 -18.14
CA MET A 227 9.37 -24.91 -18.12
C MET A 227 9.44 -23.39 -17.89
N THR A 228 8.51 -22.67 -18.47
CA THR A 228 8.21 -21.28 -18.08
C THR A 228 7.63 -21.27 -16.67
N LEU A 229 7.66 -20.13 -15.98
CA LEU A 229 7.08 -20.01 -14.64
C LEU A 229 5.59 -20.35 -14.62
N LYS A 230 4.85 -19.95 -15.66
CA LYS A 230 3.43 -20.32 -15.84
C LYS A 230 3.23 -21.83 -15.92
N GLU A 231 4.03 -22.51 -16.75
CA GLU A 231 3.99 -23.98 -16.89
C GLU A 231 4.27 -24.68 -15.56
N ARG A 232 5.27 -24.21 -14.79
CA ARG A 232 5.58 -24.77 -13.45
C ARG A 232 4.43 -24.60 -12.45
N ILE A 233 3.76 -23.46 -12.48
CA ILE A 233 2.60 -23.20 -11.61
C ILE A 233 1.45 -24.12 -11.98
N VAL A 234 1.17 -24.30 -13.26
CA VAL A 234 0.11 -25.20 -13.75
C VAL A 234 0.40 -26.64 -13.35
N ASP A 235 1.64 -27.09 -13.47
CA ASP A 235 2.05 -28.44 -13.05
C ASP A 235 1.88 -28.64 -11.53
N HIS A 236 2.35 -27.68 -10.74
CA HIS A 236 2.20 -27.74 -9.28
C HIS A 236 0.73 -27.67 -8.83
N ARG A 237 -0.08 -26.85 -9.48
CA ARG A 237 -1.51 -26.66 -9.17
C ARG A 237 -2.35 -27.91 -9.37
N ASN A 238 -1.96 -28.83 -10.25
CA ASN A 238 -2.72 -30.05 -10.55
C ASN A 238 -2.83 -31.03 -9.39
N LYS A 239 -2.13 -30.78 -8.27
CA LYS A 239 -2.33 -31.55 -7.02
C LYS A 239 -3.61 -31.06 -6.33
N ALA A 240 -4.52 -31.99 -6.00
CA ALA A 240 -5.86 -31.68 -5.46
C ALA A 240 -5.83 -30.74 -4.22
N ALA A 241 -4.84 -30.89 -3.35
CA ALA A 241 -4.67 -30.06 -2.16
C ALA A 241 -4.27 -28.58 -2.47
N CYS A 242 -3.73 -28.31 -3.67
CA CYS A 242 -3.17 -27.01 -4.04
C CYS A 242 -4.13 -26.19 -4.90
N ILE A 243 -5.04 -26.84 -5.62
CA ILE A 243 -5.85 -26.22 -6.68
C ILE A 243 -6.74 -25.06 -6.20
N SER A 244 -7.33 -25.18 -5.02
CA SER A 244 -8.27 -24.18 -4.50
C SER A 244 -7.61 -22.84 -4.18
N CYS A 245 -6.40 -22.87 -3.58
CA CYS A 245 -5.64 -21.66 -3.27
C CYS A 245 -5.02 -21.07 -4.54
N HIS A 246 -4.43 -21.91 -5.40
CA HIS A 246 -3.80 -21.47 -6.62
C HIS A 246 -4.78 -20.88 -7.63
N ALA A 247 -6.00 -21.41 -7.74
CA ALA A 247 -7.02 -20.83 -8.61
C ALA A 247 -7.38 -19.38 -8.23
N LYS A 248 -7.27 -19.02 -6.93
CA LYS A 248 -7.49 -17.65 -6.46
C LYS A 248 -6.28 -16.75 -6.67
N ILE A 249 -5.05 -17.28 -6.52
CA ILE A 249 -3.81 -16.49 -6.45
C ILE A 249 -3.15 -16.32 -7.82
N ASP A 250 -3.02 -17.43 -8.57
CA ASP A 250 -2.19 -17.48 -9.78
C ASP A 250 -2.59 -16.50 -10.86
N PRO A 251 -3.90 -16.27 -11.14
CA PRO A 251 -4.29 -15.35 -12.21
C PRO A 251 -3.73 -13.94 -12.02
N TRP A 252 -3.71 -13.46 -10.78
CA TRP A 252 -3.16 -12.15 -10.45
C TRP A 252 -1.65 -12.09 -10.63
N GLY A 253 -0.94 -13.15 -10.25
CA GLY A 253 0.51 -13.16 -10.30
C GLY A 253 1.06 -13.39 -11.71
N ILE A 254 0.44 -14.28 -12.50
CA ILE A 254 0.82 -14.57 -13.88
C ILE A 254 0.76 -13.30 -14.74
N ALA A 255 -0.21 -12.43 -14.50
CA ALA A 255 -0.34 -11.17 -15.24
C ALA A 255 0.88 -10.23 -15.10
N PHE A 256 1.76 -10.44 -14.11
CA PHE A 256 3.00 -9.68 -13.93
C PHE A 256 4.23 -10.29 -14.62
N GLU A 257 4.10 -11.38 -15.38
CA GLU A 257 5.26 -12.10 -15.95
C GLU A 257 6.03 -11.32 -17.01
N ASN A 258 5.44 -10.26 -17.56
CA ASN A 258 6.18 -9.31 -18.37
C ASN A 258 7.21 -8.48 -17.59
N TYR A 259 7.34 -8.65 -16.27
CA TYR A 259 8.36 -7.98 -15.47
C TYR A 259 9.29 -9.01 -14.83
N ASP A 260 10.59 -8.77 -14.98
CA ASP A 260 11.62 -9.61 -14.37
C ASP A 260 11.72 -9.43 -12.84
N ALA A 261 12.79 -9.96 -12.25
CA ALA A 261 13.05 -9.89 -10.81
C ALA A 261 13.37 -8.48 -10.31
N LEU A 262 13.75 -7.54 -11.16
CA LEU A 262 14.01 -6.14 -10.83
C LEU A 262 12.95 -5.18 -11.38
N GLY A 263 11.87 -5.72 -11.95
CA GLY A 263 10.79 -4.93 -12.50
C GLY A 263 11.09 -4.34 -13.87
N ILE A 264 12.07 -4.86 -14.62
CA ILE A 264 12.29 -4.50 -16.01
C ILE A 264 11.27 -5.22 -16.88
N PHE A 265 10.66 -4.49 -17.81
CA PHE A 265 9.70 -5.07 -18.73
C PHE A 265 10.40 -5.98 -19.75
N ARG A 266 9.83 -7.16 -20.00
CA ARG A 266 10.35 -8.17 -20.92
C ARG A 266 9.23 -8.78 -21.76
N THR A 267 9.54 -9.15 -22.98
CA THR A 267 8.62 -9.83 -23.92
C THR A 267 9.01 -11.30 -24.13
N SER A 268 10.16 -11.74 -23.64
CA SER A 268 10.64 -13.11 -23.76
C SER A 268 11.36 -13.59 -22.50
N ILE A 269 11.28 -14.89 -22.23
CA ILE A 269 12.01 -15.60 -21.16
C ILE A 269 12.62 -16.85 -21.80
N LYS A 270 13.95 -17.04 -21.68
CA LYS A 270 14.65 -18.19 -22.27
C LYS A 270 14.34 -18.41 -23.75
N ASN A 271 14.29 -17.33 -24.52
CA ASN A 271 13.96 -17.30 -25.95
C ASN A 271 12.52 -17.75 -26.30
N LYS A 272 11.63 -17.89 -25.32
CA LYS A 272 10.21 -18.11 -25.53
C LYS A 272 9.44 -16.81 -25.28
N PRO A 273 8.39 -16.48 -26.05
CA PRO A 273 7.52 -15.34 -25.73
C PRO A 273 6.92 -15.48 -24.34
N VAL A 274 6.80 -14.35 -23.62
CA VAL A 274 6.11 -14.34 -22.33
C VAL A 274 4.62 -14.48 -22.55
N ASP A 275 4.01 -15.49 -21.93
CA ASP A 275 2.56 -15.59 -21.81
C ASP A 275 2.13 -15.13 -20.39
N ALA A 276 1.72 -13.87 -20.31
CA ALA A 276 1.17 -13.26 -19.10
C ALA A 276 -0.37 -13.30 -19.05
N THR A 277 -1.00 -14.13 -19.90
CA THR A 277 -2.45 -14.28 -19.93
C THR A 277 -2.91 -15.26 -18.86
N SER A 278 -3.95 -14.90 -18.12
CA SER A 278 -4.57 -15.73 -17.10
C SER A 278 -6.08 -15.53 -17.05
N GLU A 279 -6.80 -16.42 -16.38
CA GLU A 279 -8.25 -16.37 -16.24
C GLU A 279 -8.63 -16.35 -14.76
N LEU A 280 -9.46 -15.39 -14.38
CA LEU A 280 -10.04 -15.29 -13.05
C LEU A 280 -11.19 -16.30 -12.86
N PHE A 281 -11.60 -16.51 -11.63
CA PHE A 281 -12.67 -17.41 -11.23
C PHE A 281 -14.03 -17.13 -11.92
N ASN A 282 -14.27 -15.87 -12.30
CA ASN A 282 -15.46 -15.41 -13.00
C ASN A 282 -15.29 -15.44 -14.54
N HIS A 283 -14.33 -16.20 -15.04
CA HIS A 283 -14.01 -16.34 -16.46
C HIS A 283 -13.53 -15.05 -17.16
N GLN A 284 -13.16 -14.02 -16.39
CA GLN A 284 -12.52 -12.83 -16.95
C GLN A 284 -11.06 -13.09 -17.26
N THR A 285 -10.67 -12.81 -18.50
CA THR A 285 -9.27 -12.93 -18.94
C THR A 285 -8.47 -11.70 -18.54
N LEU A 286 -7.33 -11.93 -17.89
CA LEU A 286 -6.31 -10.93 -17.63
C LEU A 286 -5.17 -11.09 -18.63
N ALA A 287 -5.04 -10.16 -19.56
CA ALA A 287 -3.96 -10.13 -20.55
C ALA A 287 -2.84 -9.19 -20.05
N GLY A 288 -1.92 -9.74 -19.27
CA GLY A 288 -0.84 -9.00 -18.63
C GLY A 288 -1.31 -7.93 -17.64
N ILE A 289 -0.39 -7.04 -17.25
CA ILE A 289 -0.67 -5.99 -16.26
C ILE A 289 -1.76 -5.01 -16.76
N ASP A 290 -1.83 -4.73 -18.04
CA ASP A 290 -2.87 -3.85 -18.59
C ASP A 290 -4.25 -4.47 -18.48
N GLY A 291 -4.36 -5.79 -18.60
CA GLY A 291 -5.59 -6.53 -18.32
C GLY A 291 -6.01 -6.40 -16.86
N VAL A 292 -5.06 -6.51 -15.93
CA VAL A 292 -5.30 -6.29 -14.49
C VAL A 292 -5.78 -4.87 -14.22
N LYS A 293 -5.08 -3.85 -14.72
CA LYS A 293 -5.45 -2.45 -14.54
C LYS A 293 -6.86 -2.15 -15.05
N ARG A 294 -7.17 -2.59 -16.28
CA ARG A 294 -8.51 -2.43 -16.85
C ARG A 294 -9.58 -3.10 -16.01
N TYR A 295 -9.34 -4.35 -15.60
CA TYR A 295 -10.30 -5.09 -14.78
C TYR A 295 -10.55 -4.42 -13.42
N LEU A 296 -9.49 -3.95 -12.76
CA LEU A 296 -9.62 -3.24 -11.49
C LEU A 296 -10.42 -1.95 -11.64
N LEU A 297 -10.14 -1.18 -12.69
CA LEU A 297 -10.80 0.11 -12.93
C LEU A 297 -12.23 -0.05 -13.49
N ALA A 298 -12.57 -1.17 -14.13
CA ALA A 298 -13.92 -1.40 -14.61
C ALA A 298 -14.82 -2.08 -13.56
N GLU A 299 -14.28 -3.09 -12.85
CA GLU A 299 -15.11 -4.04 -12.09
C GLU A 299 -14.78 -4.05 -10.59
N ARG A 300 -13.67 -3.45 -10.14
CA ARG A 300 -13.17 -3.59 -8.77
C ARG A 300 -12.82 -2.28 -8.07
N GLN A 301 -13.25 -1.15 -8.61
CA GLN A 301 -12.99 0.17 -8.00
C GLN A 301 -13.50 0.24 -6.56
N ASP A 302 -14.73 -0.21 -6.31
CA ASP A 302 -15.32 -0.20 -4.97
C ASP A 302 -14.57 -1.10 -3.99
N GLN A 303 -14.06 -2.24 -4.47
CA GLN A 303 -13.24 -3.12 -3.64
C GLN A 303 -11.92 -2.45 -3.28
N PHE A 304 -11.25 -1.83 -4.25
CA PHE A 304 -10.00 -1.12 -4.02
C PHE A 304 -10.21 0.12 -3.12
N ALA A 305 -11.23 0.93 -3.38
CA ALA A 305 -11.57 2.08 -2.53
C ALA A 305 -11.81 1.64 -1.09
N ARG A 306 -12.60 0.60 -0.85
CA ARG A 306 -12.84 0.04 0.48
C ARG A 306 -11.56 -0.50 1.13
N ALA A 307 -10.69 -1.15 0.36
CA ALA A 307 -9.38 -1.61 0.85
C ALA A 307 -8.52 -0.45 1.31
N MET A 308 -8.47 0.65 0.55
CA MET A 308 -7.74 1.86 0.90
C MET A 308 -8.33 2.54 2.15
N VAL A 309 -9.65 2.73 2.19
CA VAL A 309 -10.35 3.26 3.37
C VAL A 309 -10.03 2.44 4.61
N HIS A 310 -10.13 1.12 4.53
CA HIS A 310 -9.82 0.21 5.64
C HIS A 310 -8.38 0.39 6.14
N LYS A 311 -7.41 0.34 5.23
CA LYS A 311 -5.98 0.43 5.60
C LYS A 311 -5.61 1.79 6.19
N LEU A 312 -6.11 2.87 5.59
CA LEU A 312 -5.81 4.21 6.05
C LEU A 312 -6.50 4.52 7.38
N THR A 313 -7.73 4.05 7.58
CA THR A 313 -8.44 4.18 8.86
C THR A 313 -7.74 3.39 9.96
N ALA A 314 -7.33 2.14 9.70
CA ALA A 314 -6.57 1.35 10.68
C ALA A 314 -5.26 2.03 11.08
N TYR A 315 -4.55 2.62 10.11
CA TYR A 315 -3.34 3.39 10.36
C TYR A 315 -3.63 4.65 11.19
N ALA A 316 -4.67 5.43 10.83
CA ALA A 316 -5.05 6.65 11.54
C ALA A 316 -5.46 6.40 13.00
N LEU A 317 -6.08 5.25 13.28
CA LEU A 317 -6.49 4.84 14.61
C LEU A 317 -5.38 4.14 15.42
N GLY A 318 -4.28 3.75 14.76
CA GLY A 318 -3.19 2.99 15.39
C GLY A 318 -3.62 1.60 15.91
N ARG A 319 -4.72 1.04 15.40
CA ARG A 319 -5.25 -0.27 15.78
C ARG A 319 -5.86 -1.04 14.62
N PRO A 320 -5.88 -2.38 14.69
CA PRO A 320 -6.69 -3.16 13.78
C PRO A 320 -8.18 -2.77 13.87
N LEU A 321 -8.88 -2.82 12.75
CA LEU A 321 -10.33 -2.60 12.73
C LEU A 321 -11.06 -3.87 13.18
N SER A 322 -12.11 -3.68 13.96
CA SER A 322 -13.00 -4.73 14.47
C SER A 322 -14.20 -4.93 13.55
N PHE A 323 -14.99 -5.96 13.84
CA PHE A 323 -16.26 -6.16 13.16
C PHE A 323 -17.22 -4.97 13.36
N GLY A 324 -17.18 -4.32 14.54
CA GLY A 324 -18.00 -3.14 14.86
C GLY A 324 -17.71 -1.93 13.98
N ASP A 325 -16.49 -1.79 13.46
CA ASP A 325 -16.08 -0.66 12.62
C ASP A 325 -16.58 -0.80 11.16
N ARG A 326 -17.15 -1.95 10.81
CA ARG A 326 -17.47 -2.31 9.42
C ARG A 326 -18.48 -1.34 8.77
N ALA A 327 -19.51 -0.93 9.51
CA ALA A 327 -20.53 -0.01 8.99
C ALA A 327 -19.92 1.36 8.67
N ASP A 328 -19.03 1.86 9.51
CA ASP A 328 -18.33 3.12 9.28
C ASP A 328 -17.40 3.03 8.07
N ILE A 329 -16.69 1.92 7.86
CA ILE A 329 -15.86 1.71 6.68
C ILE A 329 -16.70 1.72 5.39
N TYR A 330 -17.88 1.11 5.38
CA TYR A 330 -18.77 1.18 4.22
C TYR A 330 -19.28 2.60 3.98
N SER A 331 -19.63 3.33 5.04
CA SER A 331 -20.07 4.72 4.95
C SER A 331 -18.95 5.64 4.41
N LEU A 332 -17.75 5.53 4.97
CA LEU A 332 -16.57 6.26 4.49
C LEU A 332 -16.25 5.94 3.02
N THR A 333 -16.37 4.67 2.63
CA THR A 333 -16.15 4.28 1.23
C THR A 333 -17.17 4.94 0.31
N ALA A 334 -18.46 4.91 0.67
CA ALA A 334 -19.51 5.55 -0.12
C ALA A 334 -19.28 7.08 -0.26
N GLN A 335 -18.87 7.74 0.83
CA GLN A 335 -18.53 9.16 0.80
C GLN A 335 -17.31 9.44 -0.08
N LEU A 336 -16.24 8.64 0.04
CA LEU A 336 -15.05 8.79 -0.81
C LEU A 336 -15.41 8.71 -2.30
N ARG A 337 -16.26 7.75 -2.69
CA ARG A 337 -16.73 7.60 -4.08
C ARG A 337 -17.46 8.86 -4.58
N GLN A 338 -18.16 9.58 -3.70
CA GLN A 338 -18.82 10.86 -4.03
C GLN A 338 -17.84 12.04 -4.15
N HIS A 339 -16.62 11.88 -3.65
CA HIS A 339 -15.51 12.85 -3.73
C HIS A 339 -14.47 12.48 -4.79
N ASP A 340 -14.86 11.83 -5.89
CA ASP A 340 -13.99 11.42 -7.00
C ASP A 340 -12.77 10.58 -6.53
N ASP A 341 -12.93 9.86 -5.43
CA ASP A 341 -11.88 9.04 -4.81
C ASP A 341 -10.61 9.80 -4.42
N LYS A 342 -10.70 11.08 -4.10
CA LYS A 342 -9.54 11.91 -3.81
C LYS A 342 -8.90 11.57 -2.47
N LEU A 343 -7.57 11.42 -2.46
CA LEU A 343 -6.83 10.94 -1.28
C LEU A 343 -6.87 11.92 -0.11
N GLY A 344 -6.74 13.22 -0.36
CA GLY A 344 -6.81 14.25 0.68
C GLY A 344 -8.21 14.35 1.29
N ASP A 345 -9.26 14.13 0.47
CA ASP A 345 -10.63 14.10 0.94
C ASP A 345 -10.87 12.85 1.82
N LEU A 346 -10.30 11.70 1.47
CA LEU A 346 -10.34 10.50 2.32
C LEU A 346 -9.74 10.76 3.70
N ILE A 347 -8.60 11.44 3.78
CA ILE A 347 -7.98 11.81 5.07
C ILE A 347 -8.95 12.69 5.88
N SER A 348 -9.53 13.69 5.25
CA SER A 348 -10.49 14.60 5.88
C SER A 348 -11.76 13.87 6.36
N LEU A 349 -12.28 12.95 5.57
CA LEU A 349 -13.42 12.09 5.92
C LEU A 349 -13.11 11.20 7.15
N ILE A 350 -11.93 10.57 7.18
CA ILE A 350 -11.51 9.75 8.33
C ILE A 350 -11.42 10.62 9.59
N ILE A 351 -10.76 11.77 9.51
CA ILE A 351 -10.58 12.67 10.67
C ILE A 351 -11.93 13.20 11.19
N SER A 352 -12.88 13.42 10.30
CA SER A 352 -14.23 13.88 10.67
C SER A 352 -15.16 12.77 11.14
N SER A 353 -14.77 11.50 10.98
CA SER A 353 -15.60 10.35 11.34
C SER A 353 -15.73 10.13 12.85
N ASN A 354 -16.80 9.44 13.23
CA ASN A 354 -16.96 9.00 14.63
C ASN A 354 -15.83 8.06 15.07
N LEU A 355 -15.32 7.22 14.16
CA LEU A 355 -14.20 6.32 14.46
C LEU A 355 -12.96 7.06 14.95
N PHE A 356 -12.65 8.21 14.36
CA PHE A 356 -11.49 9.00 14.73
C PHE A 356 -11.76 9.86 15.98
N ASN A 357 -13.00 10.24 16.23
CA ASN A 357 -13.42 11.18 17.26
C ASN A 357 -13.99 10.53 18.53
N SER A 358 -14.04 9.20 18.61
CA SER A 358 -14.52 8.46 19.77
C SER A 358 -13.53 7.39 20.24
N ASN A 359 -13.76 6.91 21.49
CA ASN A 359 -13.02 5.80 22.09
C ASN A 359 -13.70 4.47 21.83
#